data_caf4cecd2afa7fd7cdd28fe582708616
#
_entry.id   caf4cecd2afa7fd7cdd28fe582708616
#
_cell.length_a   1.000
_cell.length_b   1.000
_cell.length_c   1.000
_cell.angle_alpha   90.00
_cell.angle_beta   90.00
_cell.angle_gamma   90.00
#
_symmetry.space_group_name_H-M   'P 1'
#
loop_
_entity.id
_entity.type
_entity.pdbx_description
1 polymer ?
#
loop_
_entity_poly.entity_id
_entity_poly.type
_entity_poly.pdbx_seq_one_letter_code
_entity_poly.pdbx_strand_id
1 'polypeptide(L)'
;VCSSCHGLSFIAFRNLAESGGPGYSVAQAAAFASEYKVKDGPNDAGDMFERPGRPADYFPSPFPNEQAARAANGGALPPDLSLITKARSYPRGFPMFIVDLCTQFQEQGPNYVSGLLQGYEENPPAGFTLPEGSYYNKYFPGHAIKMPNPLSDGQVTYDDGSPATVAQYAKD
;
A
#
# COMPACT_ATOMS: atom_id res chain seq x y z
N VAL A 1 -3.82 8.80 1.42
CA VAL A 1 -2.42 9.07 1.02
C VAL A 1 -1.95 8.03 0.01
N CYS A 2 -1.89 6.74 0.36
CA CYS A 2 -1.28 5.70 -0.49
C CYS A 2 -2.01 5.48 -1.82
N SER A 3 -3.35 5.56 -1.83
CA SER A 3 -4.20 5.28 -2.99
C SER A 3 -4.06 6.26 -4.16
N SER A 4 -3.38 7.39 -3.96
CA SER A 4 -3.08 8.34 -5.05
C SER A 4 -2.00 7.82 -6.01
N CYS A 5 -1.16 6.89 -5.55
CA CYS A 5 -0.04 6.34 -6.33
C CYS A 5 -0.08 4.82 -6.45
N HIS A 6 -0.60 4.11 -5.47
CA HIS A 6 -0.59 2.64 -5.42
C HIS A 6 -1.99 2.06 -5.68
N GLY A 7 -2.05 1.02 -6.49
CA GLY A 7 -3.25 0.23 -6.73
C GLY A 7 -3.46 -0.87 -5.69
N LEU A 8 -4.69 -1.40 -5.67
CA LEU A 8 -5.14 -2.58 -4.94
C LEU A 8 -5.90 -3.51 -5.89
N SER A 9 -5.28 -3.86 -7.02
CA SER A 9 -5.94 -4.49 -8.17
C SER A 9 -6.50 -5.88 -7.88
N PHE A 10 -6.03 -6.56 -6.83
CA PHE A 10 -6.49 -7.89 -6.42
C PHE A 10 -7.44 -7.86 -5.22
N ILE A 11 -7.78 -6.68 -4.72
CA ILE A 11 -8.70 -6.51 -3.60
C ILE A 11 -10.06 -6.03 -4.13
N ALA A 12 -11.11 -6.77 -3.86
CA ALA A 12 -12.49 -6.36 -4.12
C ALA A 12 -13.05 -5.63 -2.90
N PHE A 13 -14.02 -4.74 -3.09
CA PHE A 13 -14.64 -4.01 -1.97
C PHE A 13 -15.26 -4.94 -0.92
N ARG A 14 -15.77 -6.13 -1.30
CA ARG A 14 -16.29 -7.13 -0.35
C ARG A 14 -15.23 -7.62 0.65
N ASN A 15 -13.93 -7.61 0.25
CA ASN A 15 -12.86 -8.07 1.13
C ASN A 15 -12.70 -7.18 2.39
N LEU A 16 -13.21 -5.94 2.36
CA LEU A 16 -13.26 -5.07 3.54
C LEU A 16 -14.14 -5.63 4.68
N ALA A 17 -15.13 -6.46 4.33
CA ALA A 17 -16.05 -7.07 5.29
C ALA A 17 -15.74 -8.55 5.60
N GLU A 18 -14.71 -9.12 4.98
CA GLU A 18 -14.29 -10.50 5.21
C GLU A 18 -13.44 -10.65 6.49
N SER A 19 -13.38 -11.86 7.02
CA SER A 19 -12.52 -12.17 8.16
C SER A 19 -11.06 -11.93 7.80
N GLY A 20 -10.35 -11.18 8.64
CA GLY A 20 -8.98 -10.72 8.36
C GLY A 20 -8.89 -9.40 7.60
N GLY A 21 -10.00 -8.85 7.18
CA GLY A 21 -10.09 -7.49 6.63
C GLY A 21 -10.18 -6.43 7.74
N PRO A 22 -10.34 -5.15 7.37
CA PRO A 22 -10.34 -4.02 8.30
C PRO A 22 -11.61 -3.92 9.18
N GLY A 23 -12.50 -4.93 9.16
CA GLY A 23 -13.63 -5.03 10.07
C GLY A 23 -14.88 -4.25 9.65
N TYR A 24 -15.00 -3.85 8.39
CA TYR A 24 -16.24 -3.24 7.90
C TYR A 24 -17.40 -4.24 7.93
N SER A 25 -18.61 -3.75 8.18
CA SER A 25 -19.83 -4.51 7.89
C SER A 25 -20.06 -4.60 6.39
N VAL A 26 -20.85 -5.59 5.96
CA VAL A 26 -21.22 -5.74 4.53
C VAL A 26 -21.90 -4.47 3.99
N ALA A 27 -22.73 -3.81 4.81
CA ALA A 27 -23.40 -2.57 4.43
C ALA A 27 -22.40 -1.40 4.27
N GLN A 28 -21.42 -1.28 5.15
CA GLN A 28 -20.38 -0.27 5.02
C GLN A 28 -19.48 -0.52 3.81
N ALA A 29 -19.08 -1.76 3.53
CA ALA A 29 -18.34 -2.10 2.33
C ALA A 29 -19.11 -1.79 1.05
N ALA A 30 -20.44 -2.02 1.03
CA ALA A 30 -21.30 -1.67 -0.10
C ALA A 30 -21.44 -0.15 -0.27
N ALA A 31 -21.63 0.59 0.82
CA ALA A 31 -21.71 2.05 0.80
C ALA A 31 -20.38 2.64 0.28
N PHE A 32 -19.25 2.17 0.80
CA PHE A 32 -17.93 2.60 0.36
C PHE A 32 -17.68 2.31 -1.12
N ALA A 33 -18.05 1.10 -1.60
CA ALA A 33 -17.94 0.76 -3.02
C ALA A 33 -18.73 1.74 -3.91
N SER A 34 -19.93 2.15 -3.48
CA SER A 34 -20.81 3.03 -4.26
C SER A 34 -20.27 4.45 -4.46
N GLU A 35 -19.28 4.88 -3.69
CA GLU A 35 -18.59 6.16 -3.87
C GLU A 35 -17.65 6.16 -5.09
N TYR A 36 -17.26 4.98 -5.56
CA TYR A 36 -16.41 4.83 -6.73
C TYR A 36 -17.25 4.67 -8.00
N LYS A 37 -16.71 5.22 -9.10
CA LYS A 37 -17.27 4.99 -10.44
C LYS A 37 -16.51 3.87 -11.12
N VAL A 38 -17.24 2.88 -11.59
CA VAL A 38 -16.70 1.72 -12.28
C VAL A 38 -17.23 1.71 -13.71
N LYS A 39 -16.32 1.52 -14.67
CA LYS A 39 -16.72 1.30 -16.08
C LYS A 39 -17.33 -0.08 -16.22
N ASP A 40 -18.49 -0.14 -16.84
CA ASP A 40 -19.25 -1.37 -17.09
C ASP A 40 -19.79 -1.36 -18.53
N GLY A 41 -20.30 -2.48 -18.98
CA GLY A 41 -20.86 -2.63 -20.32
C GLY A 41 -20.15 -3.71 -21.15
N PRO A 42 -20.42 -3.77 -22.46
CA PRO A 42 -21.33 -2.86 -23.19
C PRO A 42 -22.81 -3.02 -22.81
N ASN A 43 -23.59 -1.94 -22.97
CA ASN A 43 -25.05 -1.99 -22.91
C ASN A 43 -25.60 -2.61 -24.20
N ASP A 44 -26.94 -2.69 -24.33
CA ASP A 44 -27.60 -3.26 -25.51
C ASP A 44 -27.30 -2.49 -26.81
N ALA A 45 -26.87 -1.24 -26.71
CA ALA A 45 -26.45 -0.42 -27.84
C ALA A 45 -24.95 -0.56 -28.16
N GLY A 46 -24.20 -1.31 -27.37
CA GLY A 46 -22.73 -1.50 -27.53
C GLY A 46 -21.88 -0.45 -26.81
N ASP A 47 -22.49 0.45 -26.04
CA ASP A 47 -21.76 1.52 -25.35
C ASP A 47 -21.26 1.11 -23.96
N MET A 48 -20.06 1.58 -23.63
CA MET A 48 -19.53 1.51 -22.27
C MET A 48 -20.14 2.63 -21.43
N PHE A 49 -20.49 2.34 -20.19
CA PHE A 49 -21.08 3.30 -19.26
C PHE A 49 -20.40 3.26 -17.90
N GLU A 50 -20.61 4.29 -17.10
CA GLU A 50 -20.16 4.31 -15.70
C GLU A 50 -21.33 4.05 -14.76
N ARG A 51 -21.09 3.26 -13.74
CA ARG A 51 -22.04 3.02 -12.64
C ARG A 51 -21.33 3.14 -11.29
N PRO A 52 -22.10 3.30 -10.20
CA PRO A 52 -21.57 3.12 -8.85
C PRO A 52 -20.97 1.73 -8.67
N GLY A 53 -19.86 1.66 -7.93
CA GLY A 53 -19.22 0.41 -7.60
C GLY A 53 -20.09 -0.48 -6.72
N ARG A 54 -19.83 -1.78 -6.78
CA ARG A 54 -20.52 -2.84 -6.04
C ARG A 54 -19.49 -3.62 -5.21
N PRO A 55 -19.89 -4.35 -4.18
CA PRO A 55 -18.97 -5.15 -3.36
C PRO A 55 -18.12 -6.15 -4.15
N ALA A 56 -18.57 -6.62 -5.30
CA ALA A 56 -17.83 -7.54 -6.16
C ALA A 56 -16.79 -6.86 -7.06
N ASP A 57 -16.84 -5.53 -7.20
CA ASP A 57 -15.87 -4.79 -8.00
C ASP A 57 -14.54 -4.67 -7.25
N TYR A 58 -13.45 -4.60 -8.02
CA TYR A 58 -12.11 -4.36 -7.50
C TYR A 58 -11.84 -2.86 -7.34
N PHE A 59 -10.89 -2.54 -6.48
CA PHE A 59 -10.43 -1.16 -6.36
C PHE A 59 -9.87 -0.65 -7.69
N PRO A 60 -10.28 0.53 -8.15
CA PRO A 60 -9.77 1.09 -9.39
C PRO A 60 -8.29 1.47 -9.23
N SER A 61 -7.52 1.28 -10.31
CA SER A 61 -6.15 1.73 -10.36
C SER A 61 -6.09 3.27 -10.37
N PRO A 62 -5.13 3.90 -9.65
CA PRO A 62 -4.94 5.35 -9.70
C PRO A 62 -4.47 5.87 -11.07
N PHE A 63 -3.88 5.00 -11.89
CA PHE A 63 -3.40 5.33 -13.22
C PHE A 63 -4.01 4.40 -14.27
N PRO A 64 -4.26 4.89 -15.50
CA PRO A 64 -4.84 4.09 -16.57
C PRO A 64 -3.88 3.01 -17.10
N ASN A 65 -2.58 3.18 -16.94
CA ASN A 65 -1.53 2.26 -17.36
C ASN A 65 -0.19 2.58 -16.67
N GLU A 66 0.78 1.69 -16.82
CA GLU A 66 2.12 1.84 -16.22
C GLU A 66 2.89 3.06 -16.73
N GLN A 67 2.73 3.44 -18.00
CA GLN A 67 3.42 4.58 -18.57
C GLN A 67 2.95 5.88 -17.90
N ALA A 68 1.64 6.03 -17.69
CA ALA A 68 1.07 7.16 -16.96
C ALA A 68 1.54 7.17 -15.49
N ALA A 69 1.59 6.00 -14.85
CA ALA A 69 2.11 5.87 -13.49
C ALA A 69 3.57 6.31 -13.40
N ARG A 70 4.44 5.86 -14.31
CA ARG A 70 5.85 6.26 -14.36
C ARG A 70 6.03 7.76 -14.63
N ALA A 71 5.26 8.31 -15.57
CA ALA A 71 5.32 9.71 -15.89
C ALA A 71 4.97 10.62 -14.68
N ALA A 72 3.97 10.22 -13.91
CA ALA A 72 3.55 10.93 -12.70
C ALA A 72 4.52 10.77 -11.51
N ASN A 73 5.37 9.72 -11.52
CA ASN A 73 6.23 9.37 -10.38
C ASN A 73 7.74 9.41 -10.72
N GLY A 74 8.16 10.36 -11.56
CA GLY A 74 9.57 10.57 -11.89
C GLY A 74 10.27 9.35 -12.50
N GLY A 75 9.55 8.57 -13.32
CA GLY A 75 10.02 7.35 -13.98
C GLY A 75 9.88 6.06 -13.14
N ALA A 76 9.58 6.16 -11.85
CA ALA A 76 9.34 5.00 -11.00
C ALA A 76 7.91 4.46 -11.19
N LEU A 77 7.75 3.14 -11.07
CA LEU A 77 6.44 2.50 -11.04
C LEU A 77 6.08 2.16 -9.59
N PRO A 78 5.06 2.82 -9.01
CA PRO A 78 4.56 2.43 -7.70
C PRO A 78 4.00 0.99 -7.76
N PRO A 79 4.45 0.08 -6.89
CA PRO A 79 3.93 -1.28 -6.89
C PRO A 79 2.47 -1.33 -6.43
N ASP A 80 1.72 -2.31 -6.92
CA ASP A 80 0.41 -2.66 -6.38
C ASP A 80 0.56 -3.20 -4.95
N LEU A 81 -0.27 -2.73 -4.02
CA LEU A 81 -0.16 -3.08 -2.60
C LEU A 81 -0.95 -4.33 -2.20
N SER A 82 -1.75 -4.91 -3.10
CA SER A 82 -2.62 -6.05 -2.76
C SER A 82 -1.87 -7.23 -2.13
N LEU A 83 -0.65 -7.49 -2.56
CA LEU A 83 0.18 -8.60 -2.10
C LEU A 83 1.56 -8.11 -1.59
N ILE A 84 1.70 -6.85 -1.25
CA ILE A 84 3.00 -6.24 -0.97
C ILE A 84 3.71 -6.89 0.22
N THR A 85 2.99 -7.23 1.27
CA THR A 85 3.57 -7.89 2.45
C THR A 85 4.15 -9.25 2.10
N LYS A 86 3.44 -10.02 1.29
CA LYS A 86 3.93 -11.32 0.80
C LYS A 86 5.11 -11.17 -0.16
N ALA A 87 5.03 -10.19 -1.07
CA ALA A 87 6.09 -9.90 -2.05
C ALA A 87 7.36 -9.31 -1.40
N ARG A 88 7.29 -8.85 -0.17
CA ARG A 88 8.40 -8.28 0.61
C ARG A 88 8.77 -9.12 1.84
N SER A 89 8.22 -10.32 1.96
CA SER A 89 8.67 -11.27 2.96
C SER A 89 10.10 -11.72 2.67
N TYR A 90 10.91 -11.85 3.71
CA TYR A 90 12.30 -12.28 3.61
C TYR A 90 12.61 -13.39 4.61
N PRO A 91 13.50 -14.36 4.25
CA PRO A 91 13.92 -15.39 5.18
C PRO A 91 14.89 -14.79 6.22
N ARG A 92 14.72 -15.14 7.48
CA ARG A 92 15.59 -14.65 8.57
C ARG A 92 16.95 -15.35 8.66
N GLY A 93 17.18 -16.42 7.86
CA GLY A 93 18.41 -17.18 7.87
C GLY A 93 18.65 -17.99 9.14
N PHE A 94 19.84 -18.61 9.23
CA PHE A 94 20.25 -19.35 10.44
C PHE A 94 20.78 -18.37 11.52
N PRO A 95 20.46 -18.55 12.82
CA PRO A 95 19.69 -19.67 13.40
C PRO A 95 18.17 -19.42 13.45
N MET A 96 17.69 -18.25 13.03
CA MET A 96 16.28 -17.85 13.18
C MET A 96 15.33 -18.72 12.36
N PHE A 97 15.80 -19.33 11.30
CA PHE A 97 15.04 -20.30 10.51
C PHE A 97 14.49 -21.47 11.37
N ILE A 98 15.22 -21.88 12.43
CA ILE A 98 14.74 -22.92 13.36
C ILE A 98 13.55 -22.41 14.18
N VAL A 99 13.61 -21.15 14.60
CA VAL A 99 12.48 -20.50 15.28
C VAL A 99 11.28 -20.38 14.34
N ASP A 100 11.52 -20.02 13.09
CA ASP A 100 10.46 -19.92 12.07
C ASP A 100 9.78 -21.26 11.82
N LEU A 101 10.55 -22.36 11.81
CA LEU A 101 10.00 -23.72 11.70
C LEU A 101 9.07 -24.05 12.88
N CYS A 102 9.45 -23.66 14.09
CA CYS A 102 8.63 -23.87 15.29
C CYS A 102 7.42 -22.93 15.39
N THR A 103 7.48 -21.74 14.80
CA THR A 103 6.43 -20.71 14.82
C THR A 103 5.62 -20.62 13.52
N GLN A 104 5.67 -21.68 12.69
CA GLN A 104 4.94 -21.77 11.42
C GLN A 104 5.28 -20.69 10.40
N PHE A 105 6.56 -20.30 10.30
CA PHE A 105 7.06 -19.37 9.28
C PHE A 105 6.26 -18.05 9.20
N GLN A 106 6.29 -17.26 10.24
CA GLN A 106 5.67 -15.94 10.23
C GLN A 106 6.28 -15.07 9.12
N GLU A 107 5.41 -14.50 8.29
CA GLU A 107 5.83 -13.62 7.21
C GLU A 107 6.44 -12.33 7.77
N GLN A 108 7.61 -11.95 7.25
CA GLN A 108 8.33 -10.74 7.68
C GLN A 108 7.97 -9.50 6.85
N GLY A 109 7.11 -9.65 5.84
CA GLY A 109 6.69 -8.56 4.99
C GLY A 109 6.01 -7.40 5.70
N PRO A 110 5.09 -7.62 6.65
CA PRO A 110 4.49 -6.54 7.45
C PRO A 110 5.57 -5.75 8.21
N ASN A 111 6.54 -6.43 8.84
CA ASN A 111 7.65 -5.77 9.53
C ASN A 111 8.51 -4.93 8.59
N TYR A 112 8.75 -5.42 7.36
CA TYR A 112 9.48 -4.67 6.35
C TYR A 112 8.71 -3.41 5.92
N VAL A 113 7.41 -3.52 5.64
CA VAL A 113 6.58 -2.38 5.24
C VAL A 113 6.52 -1.33 6.35
N SER A 114 6.26 -1.75 7.58
CA SER A 114 6.28 -0.86 8.75
C SER A 114 7.64 -0.18 8.95
N GLY A 115 8.74 -0.95 8.84
CA GLY A 115 10.09 -0.40 8.89
C GLY A 115 10.37 0.59 7.76
N LEU A 116 9.95 0.27 6.53
CA LEU A 116 10.12 1.15 5.37
C LEU A 116 9.43 2.50 5.60
N LEU A 117 8.20 2.52 6.09
CA LEU A 117 7.45 3.75 6.35
C LEU A 117 8.10 4.63 7.43
N GLN A 118 8.82 4.03 8.38
CA GLN A 118 9.53 4.70 9.47
C GLN A 118 11.02 4.96 9.16
N GLY A 119 11.54 4.46 8.05
CA GLY A 119 12.95 4.43 7.74
C GLY A 119 13.50 5.63 6.98
N TYR A 120 12.67 6.64 6.70
CA TYR A 120 13.10 7.85 6.02
C TYR A 120 13.95 8.73 6.93
N GLU A 121 15.06 9.22 6.41
CA GLU A 121 15.95 10.17 7.08
C GLU A 121 16.31 11.30 6.11
N GLU A 122 16.25 12.55 6.58
CA GLU A 122 16.54 13.72 5.75
C GLU A 122 18.02 13.78 5.33
N ASN A 123 18.89 13.35 6.23
CA ASN A 123 20.34 13.39 6.02
C ASN A 123 20.88 11.98 5.91
N PRO A 124 21.30 11.54 4.70
CA PRO A 124 21.98 10.27 4.55
C PRO A 124 23.31 10.24 5.32
N PRO A 125 23.79 9.04 5.70
CA PRO A 125 25.09 8.89 6.37
C PRO A 125 26.25 9.49 5.56
N ALA A 126 27.30 9.93 6.26
CA ALA A 126 28.49 10.48 5.63
C ALA A 126 29.09 9.50 4.60
N GLY A 127 29.34 10.00 3.40
CA GLY A 127 29.88 9.21 2.29
C GLY A 127 28.82 8.49 1.42
N PHE A 128 27.54 8.58 1.77
CA PHE A 128 26.46 8.06 0.91
C PHE A 128 26.06 9.10 -0.14
N THR A 129 26.14 8.71 -1.41
CA THR A 129 25.68 9.56 -2.52
C THR A 129 24.25 9.18 -2.92
N LEU A 130 23.31 10.07 -2.66
CA LEU A 130 21.91 9.87 -3.01
C LEU A 130 21.68 10.20 -4.49
N PRO A 131 21.15 9.27 -5.31
CA PRO A 131 20.79 9.55 -6.69
C PRO A 131 19.70 10.63 -6.79
N GLU A 132 19.78 11.44 -7.84
CA GLU A 132 18.80 12.52 -8.08
C GLU A 132 17.35 12.01 -8.08
N GLY A 133 16.46 12.76 -7.45
CA GLY A 133 15.04 12.42 -7.29
C GLY A 133 14.79 11.14 -6.48
N SER A 134 15.73 10.77 -5.61
CA SER A 134 15.57 9.68 -4.63
C SER A 134 15.62 10.22 -3.21
N TYR A 135 15.08 9.45 -2.29
CA TYR A 135 15.05 9.74 -0.86
C TYR A 135 15.83 8.66 -0.11
N TYR A 136 16.54 9.05 0.94
CA TYR A 136 17.24 8.08 1.76
C TYR A 136 16.25 7.34 2.65
N ASN A 137 16.39 6.00 2.68
CA ASN A 137 15.61 5.15 3.58
C ASN A 137 16.47 3.99 4.05
N LYS A 138 16.68 3.88 5.35
CA LYS A 138 17.59 2.90 5.95
C LYS A 138 17.17 1.45 5.78
N TYR A 139 15.90 1.18 5.50
CA TYR A 139 15.38 -0.18 5.33
C TYR A 139 15.17 -0.58 3.87
N PHE A 140 15.17 0.38 2.96
CA PHE A 140 15.05 0.08 1.53
C PHE A 140 16.36 -0.53 1.00
N PRO A 141 16.32 -1.61 0.19
CA PRO A 141 17.52 -2.17 -0.43
C PRO A 141 18.27 -1.12 -1.25
N GLY A 142 19.56 -0.93 -0.94
CA GLY A 142 20.38 0.12 -1.55
C GLY A 142 20.13 1.52 -1.00
N HIS A 143 19.26 1.69 -0.02
CA HIS A 143 18.98 2.91 0.74
C HIS A 143 18.50 4.13 -0.06
N ALA A 144 18.25 4.01 -1.37
CA ALA A 144 17.77 5.08 -2.25
C ALA A 144 16.42 4.70 -2.86
N ILE A 145 15.34 5.26 -2.35
CA ILE A 145 13.97 4.99 -2.80
C ILE A 145 13.40 6.17 -3.57
N LYS A 146 12.66 5.89 -4.67
CA LYS A 146 11.99 6.95 -5.45
C LYS A 146 10.69 7.46 -4.81
N MET A 147 10.07 6.68 -3.92
CA MET A 147 8.89 7.11 -3.18
C MET A 147 9.28 8.20 -2.18
N PRO A 148 8.66 9.39 -2.23
CA PRO A 148 8.84 10.39 -1.19
C PRO A 148 8.26 9.87 0.14
N ASN A 149 8.72 10.42 1.26
CA ASN A 149 8.16 10.08 2.57
C ASN A 149 6.64 10.38 2.59
N PRO A 150 5.78 9.35 2.68
CA PRO A 150 4.34 9.54 2.58
C PRO A 150 3.68 9.97 3.90
N LEU A 151 4.38 9.86 5.02
CA LEU A 151 3.84 10.05 6.36
C LEU A 151 4.55 11.16 7.11
N SER A 152 3.78 11.94 7.86
CA SER A 152 4.27 12.94 8.81
C SER A 152 3.40 12.93 10.08
N ASP A 153 4.00 13.28 11.21
CA ASP A 153 3.25 13.38 12.47
C ASP A 153 2.12 14.43 12.34
N GLY A 154 0.98 14.13 12.95
CA GLY A 154 -0.20 15.00 12.88
C GLY A 154 -1.00 14.94 11.58
N GLN A 155 -0.66 14.06 10.64
CA GLN A 155 -1.32 13.97 9.34
C GLN A 155 -2.75 13.42 9.42
N VAL A 156 -3.02 12.53 10.37
CA VAL A 156 -4.34 11.93 10.62
C VAL A 156 -4.69 12.13 12.09
N THR A 157 -5.93 12.53 12.36
CA THR A 157 -6.47 12.61 13.71
C THR A 157 -7.27 11.35 14.00
N TYR A 158 -7.02 10.72 15.14
CA TYR A 158 -7.75 9.56 15.60
C TYR A 158 -8.85 9.99 16.59
N ASP A 159 -10.05 9.43 16.44
CA ASP A 159 -11.19 9.71 17.31
C ASP A 159 -11.11 8.94 18.64
N ASP A 160 -10.30 7.89 18.71
CA ASP A 160 -10.09 7.04 19.88
C ASP A 160 -8.96 7.52 20.82
N GLY A 161 -8.31 8.65 20.50
CA GLY A 161 -7.21 9.20 21.25
C GLY A 161 -5.84 8.56 20.98
N SER A 162 -5.73 7.71 19.97
CA SER A 162 -4.45 7.17 19.52
C SER A 162 -3.49 8.30 19.10
N PRO A 163 -2.17 8.17 19.31
CA PRO A 163 -1.22 9.21 18.95
C PRO A 163 -1.12 9.40 17.44
N ALA A 164 -1.21 10.65 16.99
CA ALA A 164 -1.09 11.04 15.59
C ALA A 164 0.40 11.06 15.15
N THR A 165 1.05 9.92 15.15
CA THR A 165 2.49 9.78 14.84
C THR A 165 2.73 8.81 13.69
N VAL A 166 3.85 9.01 12.96
CA VAL A 166 4.29 8.09 11.90
C VAL A 166 4.40 6.66 12.40
N ALA A 167 4.87 6.45 13.62
CA ALA A 167 4.98 5.12 14.22
C ALA A 167 3.62 4.42 14.39
N GLN A 168 2.58 5.18 14.77
CA GLN A 168 1.22 4.65 14.87
C GLN A 168 0.66 4.35 13.48
N TYR A 169 0.77 5.27 12.53
CA TYR A 169 0.29 5.07 11.15
C TYR A 169 0.95 3.88 10.45
N ALA A 170 2.22 3.62 10.74
CA ALA A 170 2.96 2.50 10.17
C ALA A 170 2.63 1.15 10.84
N LYS A 171 1.97 1.18 12.00
CA LYS A 171 1.47 -0.01 12.70
C LYS A 171 0.07 -0.41 12.22
N ASP A 172 -0.78 0.59 11.93
CA ASP A 172 -2.16 0.42 11.46
C ASP A 172 -2.21 -0.02 9.97
#